data_6f567344b264e30234efc3e1bb66fd6d
#
_entry.id   6f567344b264e30234efc3e1bb66fd6d
#
_cell.length_a   1.000
_cell.length_b   1.000
_cell.length_c   1.000
_cell.angle_alpha   90.00
_cell.angle_beta   90.00
_cell.angle_gamma   90.00
#
_symmetry.space_group_name_H-M   'P 1'
#
loop_
_entity.id
_entity.type
_entity.pdbx_description
1 polymer ?
#
loop_
_entity_poly.entity_id
_entity_poly.type
_entity_poly.pdbx_seq_one_letter_code
_entity_poly.pdbx_strand_id
1 'polypeptide(L)'
;MAGVLAPAALFFAVGASTNPTVAKETVAVVATDNSLSGIQLVAAPAATFDTGAPARFAAASRTRMVPRFLTAGVAPERGLQVRTILAARAISDAFPQIHQIGGVRPDALRWHPNGLALDVMIPNPGSTEGVALGDAIVAYVMQNSGRFGLQDAIWRGIYYTPGGGAQRGGYGHYDHVHVTTTGGGYPSGTEEYLR
;
A
#
# COMPACT_ATOMS: atom_id res chain seq x y z
N MET A 1 56.19 37.44 26.33
CA MET A 1 55.80 36.31 27.19
C MET A 1 55.39 35.22 26.32
N ALA A 2 56.14 34.11 26.35
CA ALA A 2 56.01 32.96 25.42
C ALA A 2 54.87 32.03 25.88
N GLY A 3 53.91 31.75 24.98
CA GLY A 3 52.89 30.76 25.19
C GLY A 3 53.30 29.42 24.52
N VAL A 4 53.38 28.40 25.34
CA VAL A 4 53.80 27.03 24.94
C VAL A 4 52.63 26.30 24.28
N LEU A 5 52.83 25.87 23.04
CA LEU A 5 51.93 24.92 22.32
C LEU A 5 52.33 23.47 22.66
N ALA A 6 51.41 22.70 23.22
CA ALA A 6 51.55 21.26 23.38
C ALA A 6 50.92 20.52 22.20
N PRO A 7 51.58 19.52 21.63
CA PRO A 7 51.02 18.70 20.56
C PRO A 7 50.12 17.59 21.12
N ALA A 8 48.90 17.46 20.56
CA ALA A 8 48.02 16.33 20.82
C ALA A 8 48.43 15.12 19.95
N ALA A 9 48.77 14.02 20.60
CA ALA A 9 49.09 12.77 19.92
C ALA A 9 47.79 12.03 19.55
N LEU A 10 47.61 11.74 18.24
CA LEU A 10 46.57 10.87 17.70
C LEU A 10 47.00 9.41 17.79
N PHE A 11 46.36 8.63 18.61
CA PHE A 11 46.50 7.16 18.59
C PHE A 11 45.51 6.58 17.61
N PHE A 12 46.00 5.96 16.53
CA PHE A 12 45.24 5.08 15.67
C PHE A 12 45.21 3.68 16.29
N ALA A 13 44.03 3.24 16.76
CA ALA A 13 43.81 1.85 17.10
C ALA A 13 43.38 1.10 15.84
N VAL A 14 44.26 0.21 15.36
CA VAL A 14 43.92 -0.77 14.33
C VAL A 14 43.11 -1.88 14.98
N GLY A 15 41.79 -1.84 14.82
CA GLY A 15 40.90 -2.92 15.24
C GLY A 15 40.89 -4.04 14.21
N ALA A 16 41.34 -5.23 14.60
CA ALA A 16 41.26 -6.46 13.82
C ALA A 16 39.82 -6.85 13.55
N SER A 17 39.50 -7.04 12.27
CA SER A 17 38.20 -7.53 11.79
C SER A 17 38.09 -9.02 12.09
N THR A 18 37.31 -9.40 13.10
CA THR A 18 36.87 -10.79 13.29
C THR A 18 35.51 -10.96 12.63
N ASN A 19 35.45 -11.70 11.54
CA ASN A 19 34.22 -12.14 10.91
C ASN A 19 33.42 -13.02 11.90
N PRO A 20 32.15 -12.71 12.19
CA PRO A 20 31.30 -13.69 12.88
C PRO A 20 30.90 -14.75 11.85
N THR A 21 31.29 -15.98 12.13
CA THR A 21 30.79 -17.19 11.49
C THR A 21 29.28 -17.25 11.69
N VAL A 22 28.54 -17.20 10.57
CA VAL A 22 27.08 -17.39 10.59
C VAL A 22 26.79 -18.83 10.98
N ALA A 23 26.37 -19.03 12.21
CA ALA A 23 25.80 -20.30 12.66
C ALA A 23 24.47 -20.51 11.90
N LYS A 24 24.44 -21.59 11.14
CA LYS A 24 23.25 -22.07 10.42
C LYS A 24 22.27 -22.61 11.45
N GLU A 25 21.32 -21.77 11.86
CA GLU A 25 20.23 -22.16 12.77
C GLU A 25 19.31 -23.10 12.01
N THR A 26 19.35 -24.38 12.39
CA THR A 26 18.44 -25.40 11.87
C THR A 26 17.10 -25.20 12.57
N VAL A 27 16.15 -24.58 11.91
CA VAL A 27 14.76 -24.49 12.41
C VAL A 27 14.18 -25.89 12.37
N ALA A 28 14.02 -26.48 13.56
CA ALA A 28 13.23 -27.70 13.74
C ALA A 28 11.78 -27.38 13.46
N VAL A 29 11.25 -27.88 12.34
CA VAL A 29 9.82 -27.87 12.06
C VAL A 29 9.17 -28.87 13.02
N VAL A 30 8.51 -28.36 14.04
CA VAL A 30 7.61 -29.17 14.88
C VAL A 30 6.37 -29.47 14.02
N ALA A 31 6.26 -30.68 13.53
CA ALA A 31 5.06 -31.18 12.92
C ALA A 31 3.99 -31.31 14.01
N THR A 32 3.03 -30.38 14.06
CA THR A 32 1.81 -30.57 14.81
C THR A 32 0.93 -31.59 14.07
N ASP A 33 0.81 -32.75 14.67
CA ASP A 33 -0.05 -33.84 14.25
C ASP A 33 -1.51 -33.37 14.30
N ASN A 34 -2.04 -32.92 13.16
CA ASN A 34 -3.47 -32.66 12.99
C ASN A 34 -4.10 -33.95 12.47
N SER A 35 -4.36 -34.86 13.39
CA SER A 35 -5.17 -36.06 13.21
C SER A 35 -6.60 -35.68 12.81
N LEU A 36 -6.84 -35.47 11.50
CA LEU A 36 -8.18 -35.52 10.92
C LEU A 36 -8.54 -36.97 10.63
N SER A 37 -9.04 -37.67 11.67
CA SER A 37 -9.79 -38.91 11.53
C SER A 37 -11.01 -38.67 10.61
N GLY A 38 -11.08 -39.40 9.51
CA GLY A 38 -12.36 -39.57 8.84
C GLY A 38 -12.44 -39.32 7.34
N ILE A 39 -11.35 -39.45 6.58
CA ILE A 39 -11.51 -39.58 5.11
C ILE A 39 -11.27 -41.04 4.75
N GLN A 40 -12.36 -41.78 4.64
CA GLN A 40 -12.37 -43.15 4.14
C GLN A 40 -12.20 -43.07 2.61
N LEU A 41 -11.02 -43.43 2.11
CA LEU A 41 -10.78 -43.56 0.67
C LEU A 41 -11.52 -44.81 0.16
N VAL A 42 -12.69 -44.60 -0.42
CA VAL A 42 -13.40 -45.68 -1.15
C VAL A 42 -12.67 -45.83 -2.48
N ALA A 43 -11.95 -46.93 -2.64
CA ALA A 43 -11.38 -47.31 -3.94
C ALA A 43 -12.50 -47.55 -4.96
N ALA A 44 -12.58 -46.67 -5.95
CA ALA A 44 -13.43 -46.89 -7.10
C ALA A 44 -12.85 -48.02 -7.98
N PRO A 45 -13.67 -48.90 -8.57
CA PRO A 45 -13.17 -49.96 -9.46
C PRO A 45 -12.55 -49.34 -10.71
N ALA A 46 -11.44 -49.95 -11.18
CA ALA A 46 -10.73 -49.53 -12.36
C ALA A 46 -11.65 -49.44 -13.58
N ALA A 47 -11.88 -48.23 -14.06
CA ALA A 47 -12.59 -48.00 -15.31
C ALA A 47 -11.67 -48.39 -16.46
N THR A 48 -12.13 -49.34 -17.29
CA THR A 48 -11.50 -49.68 -18.57
C THR A 48 -11.61 -48.48 -19.50
N PHE A 49 -10.46 -47.96 -19.94
CA PHE A 49 -10.42 -46.84 -20.91
C PHE A 49 -10.83 -47.39 -22.30
N ASP A 50 -11.98 -46.99 -22.77
CA ASP A 50 -12.39 -47.14 -24.16
C ASP A 50 -11.64 -46.10 -25.01
N THR A 51 -10.80 -46.60 -25.94
CA THR A 51 -9.91 -45.80 -26.77
C THR A 51 -10.60 -45.27 -28.03
N GLY A 52 -11.87 -44.95 -28.00
CA GLY A 52 -12.66 -44.65 -29.20
C GLY A 52 -13.39 -43.32 -29.29
N ALA A 53 -13.30 -42.41 -28.29
CA ALA A 53 -13.98 -41.14 -28.36
C ALA A 53 -12.97 -39.94 -28.46
N PRO A 54 -13.15 -38.96 -29.40
CA PRO A 54 -12.33 -37.79 -29.42
C PRO A 54 -12.51 -37.00 -28.09
N ALA A 55 -11.39 -36.76 -27.40
CA ALA A 55 -11.39 -35.98 -26.17
C ALA A 55 -12.07 -34.64 -26.42
N ARG A 56 -13.30 -34.51 -25.94
CA ARG A 56 -13.93 -33.18 -25.81
C ARG A 56 -13.16 -32.47 -24.72
N PHE A 57 -12.24 -31.60 -25.14
CA PHE A 57 -11.61 -30.68 -24.23
C PHE A 57 -12.72 -29.92 -23.51
N ALA A 58 -12.86 -30.18 -22.21
CA ALA A 58 -13.76 -29.42 -21.37
C ALA A 58 -13.37 -27.95 -21.57
N ALA A 59 -14.30 -27.17 -22.12
CA ALA A 59 -14.11 -25.75 -22.29
C ALA A 59 -13.77 -25.19 -20.92
N ALA A 60 -12.50 -24.72 -20.77
CA ALA A 60 -12.08 -24.09 -19.56
C ALA A 60 -13.09 -22.96 -19.27
N SER A 61 -13.76 -23.04 -18.15
CA SER A 61 -14.72 -22.06 -17.73
C SER A 61 -13.97 -20.73 -17.67
N ARG A 62 -14.12 -19.92 -18.72
CA ARG A 62 -13.59 -18.57 -18.75
C ARG A 62 -14.40 -17.83 -17.70
N THR A 63 -13.85 -17.73 -16.50
CA THR A 63 -14.38 -16.84 -15.47
C THR A 63 -14.40 -15.45 -16.08
N ARG A 64 -15.57 -15.02 -16.52
CA ARG A 64 -15.77 -13.68 -17.06
C ARG A 64 -15.55 -12.72 -15.88
N MET A 65 -14.40 -12.09 -15.84
CA MET A 65 -14.14 -10.99 -14.92
C MET A 65 -15.11 -9.88 -15.27
N VAL A 66 -16.15 -9.72 -14.49
CA VAL A 66 -17.06 -8.57 -14.61
C VAL A 66 -16.34 -7.38 -14.01
N PRO A 67 -16.08 -6.32 -14.80
CA PRO A 67 -15.47 -5.10 -14.25
C PRO A 67 -16.33 -4.59 -13.09
N ARG A 68 -15.74 -4.38 -11.93
CA ARG A 68 -16.44 -3.78 -10.79
C ARG A 68 -16.14 -2.29 -10.82
N PHE A 69 -17.17 -1.50 -11.05
CA PHE A 69 -17.07 -0.04 -10.99
C PHE A 69 -17.01 0.42 -9.54
N LEU A 70 -16.15 1.41 -9.28
CA LEU A 70 -16.13 2.15 -8.03
C LEU A 70 -17.24 3.20 -8.08
N THR A 71 -18.14 3.16 -7.13
CA THR A 71 -19.13 4.22 -6.93
C THR A 71 -18.50 5.47 -6.34
N ALA A 72 -19.21 6.60 -6.39
CA ALA A 72 -18.80 7.79 -5.66
C ALA A 72 -18.66 7.46 -4.17
N GLY A 73 -17.55 7.93 -3.59
CA GLY A 73 -17.20 7.73 -2.19
C GLY A 73 -17.61 8.93 -1.31
N VAL A 74 -16.91 9.07 -0.19
CA VAL A 74 -17.19 10.16 0.78
C VAL A 74 -16.54 11.49 0.41
N ALA A 75 -15.61 11.51 -0.55
CA ALA A 75 -14.96 12.73 -1.03
C ALA A 75 -15.91 13.56 -1.91
N PRO A 76 -15.98 14.90 -1.74
CA PRO A 76 -16.60 15.78 -2.72
C PRO A 76 -15.73 15.81 -3.99
N GLU A 77 -16.26 15.29 -5.11
CA GLU A 77 -15.50 15.12 -6.34
C GLU A 77 -15.38 16.38 -7.21
N ARG A 78 -16.20 17.39 -6.91
CA ARG A 78 -16.22 18.63 -7.67
C ARG A 78 -14.86 19.32 -7.68
N GLY A 79 -14.28 19.49 -8.87
CA GLY A 79 -12.99 20.13 -9.08
C GLY A 79 -11.77 19.21 -8.83
N LEU A 80 -12.01 17.95 -8.47
CA LEU A 80 -10.93 16.94 -8.45
C LEU A 80 -10.60 16.48 -9.87
N GLN A 81 -9.35 16.10 -10.09
CA GLN A 81 -8.90 15.50 -11.35
C GLN A 81 -9.15 13.98 -11.37
N VAL A 82 -9.15 13.39 -12.56
CA VAL A 82 -9.55 11.99 -12.82
C VAL A 82 -8.84 10.99 -11.89
N ARG A 83 -7.51 11.06 -11.77
CA ARG A 83 -6.76 10.14 -10.92
C ARG A 83 -6.99 10.38 -9.44
N THR A 84 -7.24 11.62 -9.06
CA THR A 84 -7.58 11.98 -7.67
C THR A 84 -8.96 11.44 -7.29
N ILE A 85 -9.95 11.51 -8.21
CA ILE A 85 -11.26 10.87 -8.02
C ILE A 85 -11.10 9.35 -7.92
N LEU A 86 -10.31 8.73 -8.79
CA LEU A 86 -10.06 7.29 -8.72
C LEU A 86 -9.47 6.88 -7.36
N ALA A 87 -8.48 7.62 -6.86
CA ALA A 87 -7.90 7.37 -5.54
C ALA A 87 -8.93 7.55 -4.43
N ALA A 88 -9.73 8.63 -4.45
CA ALA A 88 -10.77 8.91 -3.47
C ALA A 88 -11.83 7.80 -3.38
N ARG A 89 -12.35 7.35 -4.53
CA ARG A 89 -13.32 6.26 -4.62
C ARG A 89 -12.73 4.93 -4.13
N ALA A 90 -11.49 4.63 -4.55
CA ALA A 90 -10.82 3.40 -4.16
C ALA A 90 -10.50 3.35 -2.66
N ILE A 91 -10.10 4.47 -2.05
CA ILE A 91 -9.90 4.58 -0.60
C ILE A 91 -11.24 4.40 0.13
N SER A 92 -12.32 5.05 -0.33
CA SER A 92 -13.65 4.92 0.29
C SER A 92 -14.19 3.48 0.24
N ASP A 93 -13.94 2.77 -0.87
CA ASP A 93 -14.34 1.35 -1.05
C ASP A 93 -13.50 0.39 -0.18
N ALA A 94 -12.19 0.66 -0.04
CA ALA A 94 -11.28 -0.19 0.71
C ALA A 94 -11.32 0.05 2.23
N PHE A 95 -11.67 1.28 2.66
CA PHE A 95 -11.64 1.69 4.06
C PHE A 95 -12.97 2.30 4.49
N PRO A 96 -14.00 1.48 4.74
CA PRO A 96 -15.34 1.97 5.12
C PRO A 96 -15.36 2.72 6.46
N GLN A 97 -14.29 2.64 7.26
CA GLN A 97 -14.10 3.40 8.49
C GLN A 97 -13.84 4.89 8.23
N ILE A 98 -13.44 5.25 7.00
CA ILE A 98 -13.20 6.64 6.62
C ILE A 98 -14.54 7.28 6.25
N HIS A 99 -14.92 8.30 7.01
CA HIS A 99 -16.18 9.02 6.84
C HIS A 99 -16.02 10.42 6.24
N GLN A 100 -14.76 10.88 6.11
CA GLN A 100 -14.47 12.20 5.58
C GLN A 100 -13.16 12.18 4.80
N ILE A 101 -13.23 12.71 3.56
CA ILE A 101 -12.05 12.97 2.72
C ILE A 101 -12.17 14.40 2.20
N GLY A 102 -11.21 15.25 2.55
CA GLY A 102 -11.06 16.59 2.00
C GLY A 102 -10.49 16.54 0.58
N GLY A 103 -10.88 17.50 -0.26
CA GLY A 103 -10.39 17.60 -1.63
C GLY A 103 -10.00 19.03 -1.99
N VAL A 104 -10.72 19.65 -2.93
CA VAL A 104 -10.46 21.02 -3.37
C VAL A 104 -10.73 22.03 -2.27
N ARG A 105 -9.71 22.83 -1.95
CA ARG A 105 -9.78 23.95 -1.01
C ARG A 105 -8.72 24.99 -1.36
N PRO A 106 -8.84 26.24 -0.88
CA PRO A 106 -7.75 27.21 -0.94
C PRO A 106 -6.53 26.68 -0.17
N ASP A 107 -5.36 26.83 -0.77
CA ASP A 107 -4.09 26.44 -0.17
C ASP A 107 -2.95 27.31 -0.73
N ALA A 108 -1.86 27.44 0.00
CA ALA A 108 -0.63 28.10 -0.46
C ALA A 108 0.07 27.33 -1.57
N LEU A 109 -0.10 26.00 -1.58
CA LEU A 109 0.43 25.11 -2.60
C LEU A 109 -0.66 24.72 -3.60
N ARG A 110 -0.25 24.36 -4.79
CA ARG A 110 -1.15 24.08 -5.92
C ARG A 110 -1.99 22.81 -5.79
N TRP A 111 -1.64 21.92 -4.85
CA TRP A 111 -2.17 20.57 -4.83
C TRP A 111 -3.67 20.51 -4.62
N HIS A 112 -4.18 21.10 -3.53
CA HIS A 112 -5.61 21.17 -3.26
C HIS A 112 -6.36 22.11 -4.21
N PRO A 113 -5.89 23.33 -4.51
CA PRO A 113 -6.61 24.23 -5.42
C PRO A 113 -6.79 23.64 -6.82
N ASN A 114 -5.85 22.81 -7.30
CA ASN A 114 -5.91 22.21 -8.62
C ASN A 114 -6.53 20.80 -8.63
N GLY A 115 -7.14 20.36 -7.52
CA GLY A 115 -7.80 19.06 -7.45
C GLY A 115 -6.85 17.85 -7.54
N LEU A 116 -5.60 18.02 -7.14
CA LEU A 116 -4.55 17.01 -7.20
C LEU A 116 -4.35 16.28 -5.87
N ALA A 117 -4.92 16.76 -4.76
CA ALA A 117 -4.69 16.22 -3.43
C ALA A 117 -6.00 15.89 -2.70
N LEU A 118 -5.87 14.95 -1.77
CA LEU A 118 -6.89 14.50 -0.84
C LEU A 118 -6.33 14.53 0.59
N ASP A 119 -7.18 14.91 1.55
CA ASP A 119 -6.92 14.77 2.98
C ASP A 119 -7.85 13.69 3.53
N VAL A 120 -7.35 12.48 3.75
CA VAL A 120 -8.12 11.34 4.26
C VAL A 120 -8.13 11.42 5.79
N MET A 121 -9.23 11.89 6.38
CA MET A 121 -9.34 12.12 7.82
C MET A 121 -9.39 10.80 8.58
N ILE A 122 -8.51 10.64 9.57
CA ILE A 122 -8.39 9.42 10.37
C ILE A 122 -9.22 9.56 11.64
N PRO A 123 -10.20 8.65 11.89
CA PRO A 123 -10.90 8.62 13.17
C PRO A 123 -9.93 8.33 14.32
N ASN A 124 -10.00 9.13 15.40
CA ASN A 124 -9.14 9.00 16.58
C ASN A 124 -7.64 8.83 16.23
N PRO A 125 -7.02 9.78 15.51
CA PRO A 125 -5.70 9.61 14.88
C PRO A 125 -4.55 9.44 15.89
N GLY A 126 -4.79 9.72 17.16
CA GLY A 126 -3.85 9.50 18.26
C GLY A 126 -3.94 8.12 18.90
N SER A 127 -4.99 7.32 18.60
CA SER A 127 -5.13 5.97 19.11
C SER A 127 -4.27 4.97 18.32
N THR A 128 -4.01 3.81 18.90
CA THR A 128 -3.29 2.72 18.23
C THR A 128 -4.02 2.30 16.95
N GLU A 129 -5.34 2.21 16.99
CA GLU A 129 -6.19 1.83 15.86
C GLU A 129 -6.19 2.90 14.77
N GLY A 130 -6.26 4.20 15.16
CA GLY A 130 -6.17 5.30 14.22
C GLY A 130 -4.81 5.36 13.53
N VAL A 131 -3.72 5.17 14.26
CA VAL A 131 -2.37 5.10 13.68
C VAL A 131 -2.28 3.94 12.69
N ALA A 132 -2.71 2.73 13.09
CA ALA A 132 -2.69 1.55 12.22
C ALA A 132 -3.55 1.74 10.96
N LEU A 133 -4.70 2.42 11.05
CA LEU A 133 -5.54 2.75 9.90
C LEU A 133 -4.82 3.71 8.94
N GLY A 134 -4.18 4.76 9.45
CA GLY A 134 -3.39 5.67 8.62
C GLY A 134 -2.23 4.97 7.92
N ASP A 135 -1.51 4.11 8.64
CA ASP A 135 -0.42 3.29 8.07
C ASP A 135 -0.94 2.35 6.96
N ALA A 136 -2.12 1.73 7.16
CA ALA A 136 -2.75 0.86 6.16
C ALA A 136 -3.16 1.65 4.90
N ILE A 137 -3.67 2.88 5.04
CA ILE A 137 -4.03 3.74 3.91
C ILE A 137 -2.77 4.15 3.14
N VAL A 138 -1.68 4.54 3.82
CA VAL A 138 -0.40 4.82 3.16
C VAL A 138 0.08 3.60 2.38
N ALA A 139 0.11 2.41 2.99
CA ALA A 139 0.50 1.18 2.31
C ALA A 139 -0.36 0.90 1.07
N TYR A 140 -1.67 1.09 1.18
CA TYR A 140 -2.61 0.89 0.07
C TYR A 140 -2.35 1.84 -1.10
N VAL A 141 -2.19 3.15 -0.84
CA VAL A 141 -1.95 4.11 -1.94
C VAL A 141 -0.58 3.91 -2.58
N MET A 142 0.43 3.51 -1.80
CA MET A 142 1.75 3.16 -2.31
C MET A 142 1.73 1.92 -3.19
N GLN A 143 1.01 0.86 -2.80
CA GLN A 143 0.82 -0.35 -3.61
C GLN A 143 0.09 -0.07 -4.93
N ASN A 144 -0.82 0.89 -4.94
CA ASN A 144 -1.59 1.31 -6.12
C ASN A 144 -1.02 2.54 -6.81
N SER A 145 0.24 2.90 -6.54
CA SER A 145 0.85 4.16 -6.98
C SER A 145 0.76 4.39 -8.50
N GLY A 146 1.04 3.37 -9.30
CA GLY A 146 0.92 3.46 -10.76
C GLY A 146 -0.52 3.69 -11.22
N ARG A 147 -1.48 3.00 -10.61
CA ARG A 147 -2.91 3.11 -10.92
C ARG A 147 -3.46 4.49 -10.58
N PHE A 148 -3.13 5.03 -9.42
CA PHE A 148 -3.58 6.35 -8.99
C PHE A 148 -2.74 7.50 -9.58
N GLY A 149 -1.62 7.19 -10.23
CA GLY A 149 -0.63 8.20 -10.56
C GLY A 149 -0.16 8.93 -9.31
N LEU A 150 0.10 8.17 -8.23
CA LEU A 150 0.51 8.72 -6.96
C LEU A 150 1.83 9.48 -7.13
N GLN A 151 1.86 10.72 -6.67
CA GLN A 151 3.07 11.51 -6.57
C GLN A 151 3.72 11.32 -5.19
N ASP A 152 2.93 11.46 -4.15
CA ASP A 152 3.36 11.29 -2.75
C ASP A 152 2.17 11.04 -1.83
N ALA A 153 2.49 10.60 -0.60
CA ALA A 153 1.60 10.63 0.54
C ALA A 153 2.34 11.15 1.76
N ILE A 154 1.63 11.83 2.68
CA ILE A 154 2.20 12.32 3.94
C ILE A 154 1.34 11.81 5.10
N TRP A 155 2.01 11.23 6.10
CA TRP A 155 1.37 10.76 7.32
C TRP A 155 2.33 10.90 8.51
N ARG A 156 1.88 11.54 9.57
CA ARG A 156 2.62 11.72 10.84
C ARG A 156 4.05 12.25 10.65
N GLY A 157 4.20 13.26 9.81
CA GLY A 157 5.49 13.89 9.53
C GLY A 157 6.43 13.10 8.62
N ILE A 158 5.97 11.97 8.07
CA ILE A 158 6.71 11.18 7.11
C ILE A 158 6.15 11.41 5.71
N TYR A 159 7.04 11.60 4.78
CA TYR A 159 6.78 11.78 3.35
C TYR A 159 7.11 10.49 2.61
N TYR A 160 6.14 9.95 1.88
CA TYR A 160 6.24 8.68 1.15
C TYR A 160 6.16 8.95 -0.35
N THR A 161 7.12 8.44 -1.13
CA THR A 161 7.13 8.58 -2.58
C THR A 161 7.28 7.23 -3.27
N PRO A 162 6.61 6.97 -4.42
CA PRO A 162 6.86 5.79 -5.22
C PRO A 162 8.34 5.73 -5.64
N GLY A 163 9.04 4.64 -5.27
CA GLY A 163 10.45 4.46 -5.57
C GLY A 163 11.45 5.17 -4.65
N GLY A 164 11.03 6.20 -3.91
CA GLY A 164 11.88 6.93 -2.95
C GLY A 164 11.74 6.48 -1.50
N GLY A 165 10.70 5.69 -1.19
CA GLY A 165 10.41 5.21 0.15
C GLY A 165 9.93 6.29 1.11
N ALA A 166 10.19 6.09 2.42
CA ALA A 166 9.75 6.95 3.49
C ALA A 166 10.88 7.91 3.92
N GLN A 167 10.58 9.20 4.01
CA GLN A 167 11.54 10.23 4.41
C GLN A 167 10.92 11.18 5.44
N ARG A 168 11.72 11.70 6.36
CA ARG A 168 11.28 12.76 7.26
C ARG A 168 11.12 14.07 6.47
N GLY A 169 10.13 14.91 6.84
CA GLY A 169 9.91 16.22 6.22
C GLY A 169 8.48 16.55 5.84
N GLY A 170 7.57 15.61 6.06
CA GLY A 170 6.14 15.82 5.86
C GLY A 170 5.48 16.53 7.05
N TYR A 171 5.91 17.72 7.38
CA TYR A 171 5.46 18.49 8.56
C TYR A 171 3.94 18.42 8.76
N GLY A 172 3.49 18.18 10.01
CA GLY A 172 2.07 18.03 10.35
C GLY A 172 1.51 16.68 9.94
N HIS A 173 0.25 16.66 9.46
CA HIS A 173 -0.47 15.48 8.97
C HIS A 173 -0.59 14.37 10.03
N TYR A 174 -0.92 14.77 11.28
CA TYR A 174 -1.10 13.84 12.40
C TYR A 174 -2.54 13.35 12.54
N ASP A 175 -3.50 13.98 11.86
CA ASP A 175 -4.93 13.72 11.92
C ASP A 175 -5.51 13.19 10.60
N HIS A 176 -4.74 13.25 9.52
CA HIS A 176 -5.14 12.77 8.20
C HIS A 176 -3.94 12.24 7.40
N VAL A 177 -4.21 11.37 6.44
CA VAL A 177 -3.26 11.00 5.39
C VAL A 177 -3.48 11.94 4.21
N HIS A 178 -2.49 12.76 3.90
CA HIS A 178 -2.45 13.55 2.68
C HIS A 178 -2.00 12.69 1.50
N VAL A 179 -2.70 12.76 0.37
CA VAL A 179 -2.41 11.97 -0.82
C VAL A 179 -2.37 12.88 -2.03
N THR A 180 -1.24 12.96 -2.73
CA THR A 180 -1.06 13.76 -3.94
C THR A 180 -0.98 12.85 -5.18
N THR A 181 -1.70 13.21 -6.23
CA THR A 181 -1.68 12.53 -7.52
C THR A 181 -1.15 13.42 -8.63
N THR A 182 -0.79 12.81 -9.76
CA THR A 182 -0.44 13.53 -10.99
C THR A 182 -1.68 14.04 -11.76
N GLY A 183 -2.88 13.82 -11.24
CA GLY A 183 -4.14 14.36 -11.71
C GLY A 183 -4.77 13.67 -12.92
N GLY A 184 -4.22 13.84 -14.08
CA GLY A 184 -4.76 13.25 -15.33
C GLY A 184 -5.84 14.08 -16.02
N GLY A 185 -5.98 15.36 -15.67
CA GLY A 185 -7.00 16.26 -16.21
C GLY A 185 -8.32 16.22 -15.46
N TYR A 186 -9.22 17.17 -15.77
CA TYR A 186 -10.54 17.22 -15.17
C TYR A 186 -11.50 16.27 -15.91
N PRO A 187 -12.49 15.67 -15.19
CA PRO A 187 -13.44 14.76 -15.80
C PRO A 187 -14.24 15.39 -16.93
N SER A 188 -14.44 14.62 -17.99
CA SER A 188 -15.35 14.95 -19.10
C SER A 188 -16.78 14.44 -18.88
N GLY A 189 -16.95 13.54 -17.90
CA GLY A 189 -18.21 12.87 -17.59
C GLY A 189 -18.36 11.48 -18.22
N THR A 190 -17.35 11.02 -18.94
CA THR A 190 -17.34 9.69 -19.60
C THR A 190 -16.40 8.70 -18.92
N GLU A 191 -15.74 9.12 -17.83
CA GLU A 191 -14.74 8.30 -17.15
C GLU A 191 -15.38 7.12 -16.39
N GLU A 192 -14.79 5.95 -16.57
CA GLU A 192 -15.12 4.74 -15.82
C GLU A 192 -14.05 4.47 -14.78
N TYR A 193 -14.44 4.45 -13.51
CA TYR A 193 -13.54 4.17 -12.40
C TYR A 193 -13.66 2.70 -12.00
N LEU A 194 -12.69 1.89 -12.41
CA LEU A 194 -12.68 0.45 -12.17
C LEU A 194 -11.92 0.10 -10.87
N ARG A 195 -12.38 -0.98 -10.20
CA ARG A 195 -11.74 -1.52 -9.00
C ARG A 195 -10.43 -2.27 -9.32
#